data_c8828b0fc2ff1dd7bd61c65121609508
#
_entry.id   c8828b0fc2ff1dd7bd61c65121609508
#
_cell.length_a   1.000
_cell.length_b   1.000
_cell.length_c   1.000
_cell.angle_alpha   90.00
_cell.angle_beta   90.00
_cell.angle_gamma   90.00
#
_symmetry.space_group_name_H-M   'P 1'
#
loop_
_entity.id
_entity.type
_entity.pdbx_description
1 polymer ?
#
loop_
_entity_poly.entity_id
_entity_poly.type
_entity_poly.pdbx_seq_one_letter_code
_entity_poly.pdbx_strand_id
1 'polypeptide(L)'
;MDGTLLNSQGEVSLTNAELIRNSGLPVTLVSARAPMEMREAIETLGLKGLQIGFNGALIYQMRDGNVKPIRVQPLVQNEVQELLTYIRKQFPTVSMSYYDLNNWYCDRIDEGIRYEHNLTHQQPTFITDEDKFLEATINIFKIMLISFSESEMQKLESTLRSLDMNNITIQRSGKAYLEITHVNAKKSIGIDYIFEKEKLKKEETAAFGDGHNDLPMFGRVAYPIVMENASDDIKAVA
;
A
#
# COMPACT_ATOMS: atom_id res chain seq x y z
N MET A 1 6.25 6.51 1.87
CA MET A 1 5.54 7.81 1.96
C MET A 1 5.31 8.18 3.41
N ASP A 2 4.55 7.40 4.14
CA ASP A 2 4.43 7.52 5.59
C ASP A 2 5.80 7.36 6.23
N GLY A 3 6.09 8.13 7.26
CA GLY A 3 7.40 8.12 7.92
C GLY A 3 8.58 8.69 7.11
N THR A 4 8.37 8.99 5.82
CA THR A 4 9.43 9.43 4.91
C THR A 4 9.14 10.80 4.31
N LEU A 5 8.06 10.94 3.55
CA LEU A 5 7.69 12.15 2.81
C LEU A 5 6.58 12.94 3.51
N LEU A 6 5.62 12.23 4.09
CA LEU A 6 4.45 12.82 4.71
C LEU A 6 4.74 13.24 6.15
N ASN A 7 4.14 14.36 6.55
CA ASN A 7 4.16 14.84 7.93
C ASN A 7 3.19 14.04 8.83
N SER A 8 3.06 14.43 10.11
CA SER A 8 2.16 13.78 11.06
C SER A 8 0.66 13.92 10.74
N GLN A 9 0.30 14.81 9.83
CA GLN A 9 -1.06 14.96 9.30
C GLN A 9 -1.31 14.13 8.04
N GLY A 10 -0.31 13.40 7.54
CA GLY A 10 -0.41 12.61 6.31
C GLY A 10 -0.26 13.41 5.03
N GLU A 11 0.26 14.63 5.11
CA GLU A 11 0.38 15.59 4.01
C GLU A 11 1.86 15.82 3.62
N VAL A 12 2.07 16.23 2.37
CA VAL A 12 3.39 16.73 1.92
C VAL A 12 3.55 18.18 2.38
N SER A 13 4.59 18.48 3.18
CA SER A 13 4.85 19.86 3.58
C SER A 13 5.17 20.76 2.38
N LEU A 14 4.77 22.03 2.44
CA LEU A 14 5.04 23.01 1.38
C LEU A 14 6.54 23.11 1.08
N THR A 15 7.38 23.07 2.11
CA THR A 15 8.84 23.12 1.96
C THR A 15 9.37 21.94 1.17
N ASN A 16 8.93 20.70 1.50
CA ASN A 16 9.33 19.51 0.76
C ASN A 16 8.82 19.56 -0.68
N ALA A 17 7.58 20.02 -0.88
CA ALA A 17 7.00 20.16 -2.22
C ALA A 17 7.80 21.13 -3.09
N GLU A 18 8.20 22.27 -2.56
CA GLU A 18 9.03 23.26 -3.27
C GLU A 18 10.42 22.72 -3.59
N LEU A 19 11.09 22.09 -2.63
CA LEU A 19 12.41 21.49 -2.83
C LEU A 19 12.37 20.42 -3.92
N ILE A 20 11.41 19.51 -3.87
CA ILE A 20 11.27 18.43 -4.85
C ILE A 20 10.96 19.00 -6.24
N ARG A 21 10.00 19.91 -6.36
CA ARG A 21 9.66 20.53 -7.66
C ARG A 21 10.83 21.31 -8.26
N ASN A 22 11.59 22.03 -7.43
CA ASN A 22 12.73 22.85 -7.87
C ASN A 22 14.00 22.05 -8.12
N SER A 23 14.08 20.80 -7.64
CA SER A 23 15.23 19.92 -7.88
C SER A 23 15.41 19.55 -9.36
N GLY A 24 14.32 19.57 -10.15
CA GLY A 24 14.32 19.12 -11.53
C GLY A 24 14.53 17.59 -11.68
N LEU A 25 14.62 16.84 -10.58
CA LEU A 25 14.81 15.41 -10.60
C LEU A 25 13.47 14.69 -10.85
N PRO A 26 13.45 13.63 -11.67
CA PRO A 26 12.28 12.77 -11.78
C PRO A 26 12.06 12.01 -10.46
N VAL A 27 10.83 12.07 -9.93
CA VAL A 27 10.44 11.44 -8.67
C VAL A 27 9.31 10.45 -8.91
N THR A 28 9.42 9.27 -8.32
CA THR A 28 8.40 8.24 -8.26
C THR A 28 8.02 7.97 -6.80
N LEU A 29 6.75 8.04 -6.47
CA LEU A 29 6.25 7.58 -5.18
C LEU A 29 6.10 6.06 -5.19
N VAL A 30 6.59 5.41 -4.14
CA VAL A 30 6.53 3.96 -3.95
C VAL A 30 5.88 3.68 -2.61
N SER A 31 4.65 3.15 -2.60
CA SER A 31 3.85 3.06 -1.38
C SER A 31 3.01 1.78 -1.29
N ALA A 32 2.61 1.41 -0.06
CA ALA A 32 1.55 0.44 0.19
C ALA A 32 0.14 1.03 -0.03
N ARG A 33 0.05 2.35 -0.16
CA ARG A 33 -1.20 3.09 -0.34
C ARG A 33 -1.86 2.80 -1.68
N ALA A 34 -3.19 2.95 -1.71
CA ALA A 34 -3.97 2.95 -2.93
C ALA A 34 -3.77 4.26 -3.72
N PRO A 35 -4.06 4.31 -5.03
CA PRO A 35 -3.92 5.53 -5.82
C PRO A 35 -4.71 6.73 -5.29
N MET A 36 -5.91 6.51 -4.73
CA MET A 36 -6.72 7.58 -4.15
C MET A 36 -6.05 8.21 -2.92
N GLU A 37 -5.31 7.42 -2.14
CA GLU A 37 -4.57 7.87 -0.95
C GLU A 37 -3.24 8.57 -1.32
N MET A 38 -2.76 8.39 -2.56
CA MET A 38 -1.53 9.01 -3.08
C MET A 38 -1.80 10.26 -3.92
N ARG A 39 -3.06 10.50 -4.31
CA ARG A 39 -3.46 11.55 -5.24
C ARG A 39 -2.98 12.92 -4.81
N GLU A 40 -3.26 13.32 -3.57
CA GLU A 40 -2.90 14.62 -3.06
C GLU A 40 -1.37 14.85 -3.10
N ALA A 41 -0.58 13.88 -2.69
CA ALA A 41 0.88 13.96 -2.76
C ALA A 41 1.38 14.08 -4.21
N ILE A 42 0.81 13.32 -5.14
CA ILE A 42 1.15 13.38 -6.57
C ILE A 42 0.86 14.76 -7.14
N GLU A 43 -0.32 15.31 -6.85
CA GLU A 43 -0.75 16.64 -7.32
C GLU A 43 0.08 17.75 -6.68
N THR A 44 0.31 17.69 -5.35
CA THR A 44 1.13 18.66 -4.61
C THR A 44 2.58 18.69 -5.13
N LEU A 45 3.13 17.54 -5.47
CA LEU A 45 4.49 17.44 -6.04
C LEU A 45 4.52 17.71 -7.55
N GLY A 46 3.38 17.76 -8.23
CA GLY A 46 3.29 17.93 -9.67
C GLY A 46 3.85 16.77 -10.48
N LEU A 47 3.77 15.54 -9.94
CA LEU A 47 4.36 14.35 -10.56
C LEU A 47 3.55 13.89 -11.77
N LYS A 48 4.24 13.69 -12.89
CA LYS A 48 3.65 13.22 -14.16
C LYS A 48 4.16 11.84 -14.60
N GLY A 49 5.18 11.32 -13.91
CA GLY A 49 5.79 10.04 -14.19
C GLY A 49 4.99 8.85 -13.64
N LEU A 50 5.60 7.67 -13.72
CA LEU A 50 5.04 6.45 -13.15
C LEU A 50 5.06 6.49 -11.63
N GLN A 51 4.01 5.93 -11.02
CA GLN A 51 3.88 5.76 -9.58
C GLN A 51 3.68 4.27 -9.26
N ILE A 52 4.06 3.87 -8.06
CA ILE A 52 3.92 2.49 -7.56
C ILE A 52 3.03 2.51 -6.33
N GLY A 53 1.85 1.89 -6.44
CA GLY A 53 0.90 1.69 -5.35
C GLY A 53 0.79 0.23 -4.92
N PHE A 54 0.09 -0.02 -3.81
CA PHE A 54 -0.17 -1.36 -3.28
C PHE A 54 1.09 -2.22 -3.13
N ASN A 55 2.19 -1.63 -2.60
CA ASN A 55 3.49 -2.30 -2.46
C ASN A 55 4.09 -2.86 -3.78
N GLY A 56 3.69 -2.36 -4.94
CA GLY A 56 4.16 -2.84 -6.24
C GLY A 56 3.15 -3.68 -7.01
N ALA A 57 1.96 -3.93 -6.46
CA ALA A 57 0.89 -4.59 -7.19
C ALA A 57 0.31 -3.72 -8.32
N LEU A 58 0.54 -2.41 -8.25
CA LEU A 58 0.08 -1.47 -9.27
C LEU A 58 1.20 -0.51 -9.67
N ILE A 59 1.47 -0.43 -10.96
CA ILE A 59 2.24 0.65 -11.57
C ILE A 59 1.27 1.45 -12.43
N TYR A 60 1.22 2.75 -12.21
CA TYR A 60 0.25 3.61 -12.85
C TYR A 60 0.79 5.02 -13.10
N GLN A 61 0.05 5.79 -13.87
CA GLN A 61 0.27 7.21 -14.10
C GLN A 61 -1.04 7.95 -13.84
N MET A 62 -0.97 9.12 -13.20
CA MET A 62 -2.11 10.02 -13.13
C MET A 62 -2.21 10.81 -14.44
N ARG A 63 -3.36 10.76 -15.11
CA ARG A 63 -3.65 11.56 -16.31
C ARG A 63 -5.03 12.16 -16.20
N ASP A 64 -5.10 13.46 -16.31
CA ASP A 64 -6.35 14.22 -16.24
C ASP A 64 -7.22 13.85 -15.02
N GLY A 65 -6.57 13.72 -13.86
CA GLY A 65 -7.21 13.33 -12.60
C GLY A 65 -7.60 11.84 -12.49
N ASN A 66 -7.28 11.02 -13.50
CA ASN A 66 -7.65 9.60 -13.52
C ASN A 66 -6.42 8.70 -13.39
N VAL A 67 -6.61 7.55 -12.74
CA VAL A 67 -5.61 6.50 -12.66
C VAL A 67 -5.55 5.76 -13.99
N LYS A 68 -4.40 5.82 -14.66
CA LYS A 68 -4.10 5.00 -15.83
C LYS A 68 -3.18 3.85 -15.44
N PRO A 69 -3.70 2.63 -15.30
CA PRO A 69 -2.88 1.47 -14.95
C PRO A 69 -1.95 1.10 -16.10
N ILE A 70 -0.71 0.74 -15.76
CA ILE A 70 0.33 0.30 -16.71
C ILE A 70 0.64 -1.17 -16.47
N ARG A 71 0.80 -1.56 -15.21
CA ARG A 71 0.96 -2.95 -14.77
C ARG A 71 0.09 -3.19 -13.56
N VAL A 72 -0.62 -4.30 -13.57
CA VAL A 72 -1.54 -4.68 -12.49
C VAL A 72 -1.26 -6.12 -12.03
N GLN A 73 -1.31 -6.33 -10.72
CA GLN A 73 -1.16 -7.63 -10.09
C GLN A 73 -2.19 -7.72 -8.95
N PRO A 74 -3.49 -7.92 -9.28
CA PRO A 74 -4.50 -8.11 -8.25
C PRO A 74 -4.34 -9.46 -7.56
N LEU A 75 -4.98 -9.62 -6.41
CA LEU A 75 -5.18 -10.90 -5.75
C LEU A 75 -5.95 -11.87 -6.66
N VAL A 76 -5.72 -13.16 -6.46
CA VAL A 76 -6.42 -14.20 -7.23
C VAL A 76 -7.88 -14.28 -6.75
N GLN A 77 -8.82 -14.16 -7.68
CA GLN A 77 -10.25 -13.96 -7.41
C GLN A 77 -10.86 -15.01 -6.45
N ASN A 78 -10.62 -16.30 -6.71
CA ASN A 78 -11.14 -17.37 -5.87
C ASN A 78 -10.50 -17.38 -4.47
N GLU A 79 -9.22 -17.04 -4.35
CA GLU A 79 -8.55 -16.91 -3.06
C GLU A 79 -9.10 -15.72 -2.25
N VAL A 80 -9.47 -14.62 -2.91
CA VAL A 80 -10.12 -13.48 -2.25
C VAL A 80 -11.43 -13.91 -1.61
N GLN A 81 -12.30 -14.57 -2.34
CA GLN A 81 -13.61 -15.00 -1.84
C GLN A 81 -13.48 -16.00 -0.67
N GLU A 82 -12.54 -16.92 -0.79
CA GLU A 82 -12.23 -17.88 0.27
C GLU A 82 -11.72 -17.16 1.54
N LEU A 83 -10.78 -16.22 1.38
CA LEU A 83 -10.23 -15.40 2.48
C LEU A 83 -11.29 -14.55 3.17
N LEU A 84 -12.07 -13.80 2.42
CA LEU A 84 -13.10 -12.93 2.99
C LEU A 84 -14.12 -13.74 3.80
N THR A 85 -14.60 -14.85 3.23
CA THR A 85 -15.54 -15.75 3.89
C THR A 85 -14.92 -16.39 5.14
N TYR A 86 -13.68 -16.86 5.05
CA TYR A 86 -12.97 -17.46 6.17
C TYR A 86 -12.76 -16.45 7.32
N ILE A 87 -12.28 -15.26 7.00
CA ILE A 87 -12.02 -14.20 7.98
C ILE A 87 -13.33 -13.80 8.67
N ARG A 88 -14.40 -13.57 7.92
CA ARG A 88 -15.70 -13.21 8.47
C ARG A 88 -16.22 -14.25 9.45
N LYS A 89 -16.05 -15.53 9.13
CA LYS A 89 -16.49 -16.64 9.96
C LYS A 89 -15.65 -16.83 11.23
N GLN A 90 -14.34 -16.71 11.13
CA GLN A 90 -13.43 -17.01 12.25
C GLN A 90 -13.15 -15.79 13.15
N PHE A 91 -13.25 -14.59 12.58
CA PHE A 91 -12.94 -13.31 13.23
C PHE A 91 -14.06 -12.28 12.96
N PRO A 92 -15.30 -12.55 13.44
CA PRO A 92 -16.48 -11.73 13.09
C PRO A 92 -16.37 -10.28 13.59
N THR A 93 -15.52 -10.00 14.56
CA THR A 93 -15.30 -8.68 15.15
C THR A 93 -14.23 -7.84 14.46
N VAL A 94 -13.36 -8.48 13.68
CA VAL A 94 -12.29 -7.78 12.94
C VAL A 94 -12.90 -6.88 11.88
N SER A 95 -12.45 -5.64 11.86
CA SER A 95 -12.77 -4.70 10.80
C SER A 95 -12.13 -5.15 9.49
N MET A 96 -12.94 -5.36 8.45
CA MET A 96 -12.48 -5.89 7.17
C MET A 96 -12.91 -5.00 6.03
N SER A 97 -11.96 -4.67 5.17
CA SER A 97 -12.18 -3.88 3.97
C SER A 97 -11.24 -4.33 2.85
N TYR A 98 -11.53 -3.90 1.62
CA TYR A 98 -10.65 -4.16 0.50
C TYR A 98 -10.65 -3.02 -0.51
N TYR A 99 -9.62 -3.01 -1.35
CA TYR A 99 -9.37 -1.96 -2.32
C TYR A 99 -9.29 -2.51 -3.74
N ASP A 100 -10.03 -1.89 -4.65
CA ASP A 100 -9.78 -2.01 -6.08
C ASP A 100 -8.89 -0.84 -6.58
N LEU A 101 -8.89 -0.58 -7.88
CA LEU A 101 -8.10 0.49 -8.48
C LEU A 101 -8.54 1.90 -8.00
N ASN A 102 -9.82 2.10 -7.73
CA ASN A 102 -10.43 3.42 -7.54
C ASN A 102 -11.20 3.59 -6.24
N ASN A 103 -11.52 2.50 -5.57
CA ASN A 103 -12.44 2.50 -4.43
C ASN A 103 -11.91 1.67 -3.26
N TRP A 104 -12.32 2.10 -2.09
CA TRP A 104 -12.20 1.38 -0.84
C TRP A 104 -13.58 0.87 -0.43
N TYR A 105 -13.72 -0.43 -0.18
CA TYR A 105 -15.01 -1.09 0.11
C TYR A 105 -15.05 -1.65 1.52
N CYS A 106 -16.20 -1.54 2.17
CA CYS A 106 -16.51 -2.19 3.44
C CYS A 106 -17.99 -2.62 3.47
N ASP A 107 -18.31 -3.60 4.32
CA ASP A 107 -19.68 -4.05 4.59
C ASP A 107 -20.24 -3.51 5.90
N ARG A 108 -19.39 -2.91 6.73
CA ARG A 108 -19.73 -2.32 8.05
C ARG A 108 -18.95 -1.05 8.27
N ILE A 109 -19.60 -0.07 8.92
CA ILE A 109 -18.94 1.13 9.40
C ILE A 109 -18.64 0.95 10.90
N ASP A 110 -17.66 0.13 11.18
CA ASP A 110 -17.17 -0.18 12.53
C ASP A 110 -16.05 0.77 13.00
N GLU A 111 -15.41 0.47 14.13
CA GLU A 111 -14.36 1.32 14.70
C GLU A 111 -13.14 1.41 13.79
N GLY A 112 -12.69 0.30 13.18
CA GLY A 112 -11.53 0.29 12.30
C GLY A 112 -11.78 1.06 11.02
N ILE A 113 -12.98 0.96 10.42
CA ILE A 113 -13.33 1.73 9.22
C ILE A 113 -13.40 3.23 9.55
N ARG A 114 -13.94 3.64 10.70
CA ARG A 114 -13.93 5.04 11.12
C ARG A 114 -12.51 5.54 11.39
N TYR A 115 -11.68 4.71 12.00
CA TYR A 115 -10.28 5.05 12.26
C TYR A 115 -9.52 5.30 10.95
N GLU A 116 -9.65 4.40 9.98
CA GLU A 116 -9.01 4.53 8.67
C GLU A 116 -9.53 5.73 7.89
N HIS A 117 -10.86 5.97 7.90
CA HIS A 117 -11.44 7.16 7.30
C HIS A 117 -10.86 8.45 7.90
N ASN A 118 -10.74 8.53 9.22
CA ASN A 118 -10.20 9.72 9.88
C ASN A 118 -8.72 9.94 9.58
N LEU A 119 -7.97 8.85 9.39
CA LEU A 119 -6.53 8.91 9.11
C LEU A 119 -6.25 9.28 7.64
N THR A 120 -7.03 8.72 6.70
CA THR A 120 -6.77 8.86 5.27
C THR A 120 -7.65 9.88 4.57
N HIS A 121 -8.71 10.33 5.24
CA HIS A 121 -9.78 11.18 4.69
C HIS A 121 -10.50 10.55 3.47
N GLN A 122 -10.29 9.24 3.22
CA GLN A 122 -10.97 8.52 2.16
C GLN A 122 -12.35 8.06 2.61
N GLN A 123 -13.33 8.11 1.69
CA GLN A 123 -14.68 7.62 1.94
C GLN A 123 -14.82 6.19 1.44
N PRO A 124 -15.22 5.23 2.31
CA PRO A 124 -15.46 3.88 1.85
C PRO A 124 -16.76 3.79 1.03
N THR A 125 -16.75 2.93 0.05
CA THR A 125 -17.95 2.47 -0.64
C THR A 125 -18.58 1.36 0.20
N PHE A 126 -19.76 1.64 0.75
CA PHE A 126 -20.46 0.71 1.62
C PHE A 126 -21.28 -0.31 0.82
N ILE A 127 -20.98 -1.60 0.99
CA ILE A 127 -21.73 -2.71 0.40
C ILE A 127 -22.64 -3.29 1.49
N THR A 128 -23.94 -2.99 1.41
CA THR A 128 -24.94 -3.37 2.44
C THR A 128 -25.27 -4.85 2.47
N ASP A 129 -25.01 -5.56 1.40
CA ASP A 129 -25.26 -6.98 1.22
C ASP A 129 -23.94 -7.73 1.52
N GLU A 130 -23.92 -8.46 2.65
CA GLU A 130 -22.71 -9.17 3.10
C GLU A 130 -22.27 -10.24 2.09
N ASP A 131 -23.21 -10.95 1.47
CA ASP A 131 -22.88 -11.99 0.47
C ASP A 131 -22.19 -11.36 -0.73
N LYS A 132 -22.69 -10.22 -1.22
CA LYS A 132 -22.04 -9.46 -2.31
C LYS A 132 -20.67 -8.94 -1.93
N PHE A 133 -20.48 -8.53 -0.67
CA PHE A 133 -19.17 -8.11 -0.18
C PHE A 133 -18.19 -9.28 -0.17
N LEU A 134 -18.62 -10.45 0.30
CA LEU A 134 -17.78 -11.65 0.38
C LEU A 134 -17.50 -12.29 -1.00
N GLU A 135 -18.46 -12.22 -1.92
CA GLU A 135 -18.30 -12.73 -3.30
C GLU A 135 -17.36 -11.89 -4.17
N ALA A 136 -17.15 -10.63 -3.83
CA ALA A 136 -16.25 -9.67 -4.45
C ALA A 136 -15.77 -9.99 -5.88
N THR A 137 -16.55 -9.60 -6.90
CA THR A 137 -16.30 -9.97 -8.32
C THR A 137 -15.31 -9.04 -9.05
N ILE A 138 -14.73 -8.07 -8.34
CA ILE A 138 -13.81 -7.04 -8.88
C ILE A 138 -12.35 -7.41 -8.65
N ASN A 139 -11.45 -6.78 -9.37
CA ASN A 139 -10.00 -6.93 -9.15
C ASN A 139 -9.57 -6.26 -7.84
N ILE A 140 -9.32 -7.04 -6.81
CA ILE A 140 -8.86 -6.56 -5.50
C ILE A 140 -7.34 -6.58 -5.45
N PHE A 141 -6.74 -5.46 -5.03
CA PHE A 141 -5.29 -5.32 -4.86
C PHE A 141 -4.85 -5.52 -3.41
N LYS A 142 -5.69 -5.14 -2.46
CA LYS A 142 -5.39 -5.21 -1.03
C LYS A 142 -6.65 -5.55 -0.24
N ILE A 143 -6.56 -6.54 0.66
CA ILE A 143 -7.50 -6.71 1.76
C ILE A 143 -6.85 -6.12 3.00
N MET A 144 -7.57 -5.31 3.75
CA MET A 144 -7.11 -4.67 4.96
C MET A 144 -7.97 -5.09 6.15
N LEU A 145 -7.29 -5.54 7.18
CA LEU A 145 -7.88 -5.99 8.44
C LEU A 145 -7.37 -5.08 9.56
N ILE A 146 -8.29 -4.59 10.40
CA ILE A 146 -7.96 -3.72 11.51
C ILE A 146 -8.52 -4.32 12.80
N SER A 147 -7.65 -4.45 13.80
CA SER A 147 -8.02 -4.77 15.17
C SER A 147 -7.13 -4.00 16.14
N PHE A 148 -7.74 -3.41 17.17
CA PHE A 148 -7.04 -2.71 18.24
C PHE A 148 -6.66 -3.64 19.39
N SER A 149 -7.07 -4.91 19.34
CA SER A 149 -6.66 -5.96 20.26
C SER A 149 -5.41 -6.67 19.77
N GLU A 150 -4.31 -6.50 20.49
CA GLU A 150 -3.04 -7.18 20.16
C GLU A 150 -3.19 -8.70 20.14
N SER A 151 -3.94 -9.29 21.08
CA SER A 151 -4.17 -10.74 21.13
C SER A 151 -5.00 -11.24 19.95
N GLU A 152 -6.01 -10.47 19.50
CA GLU A 152 -6.80 -10.78 18.32
C GLU A 152 -5.95 -10.67 17.06
N MET A 153 -5.14 -9.62 16.94
CA MET A 153 -4.24 -9.40 15.81
C MET A 153 -3.20 -10.53 15.68
N GLN A 154 -2.58 -10.95 16.77
CA GLN A 154 -1.63 -12.06 16.77
C GLN A 154 -2.29 -13.39 16.37
N LYS A 155 -3.50 -13.66 16.88
CA LYS A 155 -4.27 -14.84 16.51
C LYS A 155 -4.68 -14.80 15.03
N LEU A 156 -5.13 -13.65 14.55
CA LEU A 156 -5.50 -13.43 13.15
C LEU A 156 -4.31 -13.68 12.23
N GLU A 157 -3.18 -13.03 12.51
CA GLU A 157 -1.96 -13.17 11.72
C GLU A 157 -1.46 -14.63 11.69
N SER A 158 -1.35 -15.28 12.86
CA SER A 158 -0.88 -16.68 12.94
C SER A 158 -1.84 -17.64 12.21
N THR A 159 -3.13 -17.43 12.33
CA THR A 159 -4.14 -18.25 11.65
C THR A 159 -4.07 -18.09 10.14
N LEU A 160 -4.03 -16.85 9.64
CA LEU A 160 -3.96 -16.61 8.20
C LEU A 160 -2.64 -17.11 7.58
N ARG A 161 -1.52 -16.97 8.30
CA ARG A 161 -0.23 -17.54 7.84
C ARG A 161 -0.20 -19.06 7.82
N SER A 162 -1.08 -19.75 8.58
CA SER A 162 -1.22 -21.20 8.54
C SER A 162 -2.05 -21.73 7.37
N LEU A 163 -2.74 -20.84 6.64
CA LEU A 163 -3.44 -21.21 5.41
C LEU A 163 -2.42 -21.49 4.30
N ASP A 164 -2.59 -22.57 3.59
CA ASP A 164 -1.71 -22.95 2.46
C ASP A 164 -2.08 -22.17 1.19
N MET A 165 -1.86 -20.85 1.25
CA MET A 165 -2.16 -19.91 0.16
C MET A 165 -0.85 -19.31 -0.38
N ASN A 166 -0.39 -19.81 -1.52
CA ASN A 166 0.93 -19.48 -2.07
C ASN A 166 0.97 -18.17 -2.86
N ASN A 167 -0.20 -17.61 -3.23
CA ASN A 167 -0.28 -16.40 -4.06
C ASN A 167 -0.46 -15.11 -3.25
N ILE A 168 -0.48 -15.21 -1.91
CA ILE A 168 -0.67 -14.04 -1.04
C ILE A 168 0.57 -13.75 -0.19
N THR A 169 0.68 -12.49 0.19
CA THR A 169 1.58 -12.02 1.24
C THR A 169 0.75 -11.39 2.34
N ILE A 170 1.02 -11.76 3.57
CA ILE A 170 0.40 -11.21 4.78
C ILE A 170 1.46 -10.35 5.47
N GLN A 171 1.17 -9.07 5.63
CA GLN A 171 2.09 -8.11 6.22
C GLN A 171 1.40 -7.32 7.33
N ARG A 172 2.01 -7.31 8.51
CA ARG A 172 1.59 -6.42 9.58
C ARG A 172 2.15 -5.02 9.34
N SER A 173 1.28 -4.02 9.40
CA SER A 173 1.62 -2.61 9.27
C SER A 173 1.25 -1.89 10.58
N GLY A 174 2.25 -1.53 11.36
CA GLY A 174 2.03 -0.99 12.70
C GLY A 174 1.38 -1.99 13.67
N LYS A 175 0.64 -1.47 14.66
CA LYS A 175 0.04 -2.31 15.72
C LYS A 175 -1.35 -2.85 15.34
N ALA A 176 -2.14 -2.08 14.61
CA ALA A 176 -3.55 -2.33 14.38
C ALA A 176 -3.89 -2.90 13.00
N TYR A 177 -2.95 -2.95 12.07
CA TYR A 177 -3.21 -3.30 10.67
C TYR A 177 -2.60 -4.63 10.26
N LEU A 178 -3.34 -5.41 9.51
CA LEU A 178 -2.86 -6.57 8.77
C LEU A 178 -3.32 -6.45 7.32
N GLU A 179 -2.37 -6.41 6.41
CA GLU A 179 -2.60 -6.25 4.98
C GLU A 179 -2.34 -7.56 4.24
N ILE A 180 -3.24 -7.92 3.32
CA ILE A 180 -3.08 -9.06 2.44
C ILE A 180 -3.00 -8.54 1.01
N THR A 181 -1.92 -8.88 0.32
CA THR A 181 -1.65 -8.50 -1.07
C THR A 181 -1.17 -9.71 -1.86
N HIS A 182 -1.07 -9.59 -3.17
CA HIS A 182 -0.49 -10.66 -3.98
C HIS A 182 0.99 -10.87 -3.64
N VAL A 183 1.49 -12.11 -3.65
CA VAL A 183 2.88 -12.46 -3.33
C VAL A 183 3.92 -11.70 -4.17
N ASN A 184 3.56 -11.30 -5.39
CA ASN A 184 4.39 -10.48 -6.27
C ASN A 184 4.18 -8.96 -6.09
N ALA A 185 3.39 -8.53 -5.10
CA ALA A 185 3.29 -7.13 -4.71
C ALA A 185 4.51 -6.74 -3.89
N LYS A 186 5.62 -6.44 -4.55
CA LYS A 186 6.90 -6.05 -3.94
C LYS A 186 7.39 -4.74 -4.55
N LYS A 187 7.80 -3.80 -3.71
CA LYS A 187 8.36 -2.50 -4.15
C LYS A 187 9.50 -2.68 -5.15
N SER A 188 10.36 -3.68 -4.93
CA SER A 188 11.46 -4.01 -5.85
C SER A 188 10.99 -4.35 -7.27
N ILE A 189 9.91 -5.12 -7.41
CA ILE A 189 9.37 -5.50 -8.73
C ILE A 189 8.85 -4.26 -9.48
N GLY A 190 8.21 -3.33 -8.74
CA GLY A 190 7.78 -2.06 -9.32
C GLY A 190 8.95 -1.20 -9.80
N ILE A 191 10.02 -1.14 -9.01
CA ILE A 191 11.24 -0.40 -9.33
C ILE A 191 11.97 -1.02 -10.52
N ASP A 192 12.15 -2.33 -10.53
CA ASP A 192 12.77 -3.06 -11.66
C ASP A 192 12.03 -2.73 -12.97
N TYR A 193 10.69 -2.69 -12.96
CA TYR A 193 9.89 -2.30 -14.12
C TYR A 193 10.17 -0.85 -14.57
N ILE A 194 10.25 0.10 -13.61
CA ILE A 194 10.52 1.51 -13.94
C ILE A 194 11.92 1.65 -14.51
N PHE A 195 12.92 0.97 -13.94
CA PHE A 195 14.31 1.00 -14.45
C PHE A 195 14.38 0.52 -15.89
N GLU A 196 13.72 -0.59 -16.19
CA GLU A 196 13.64 -1.11 -17.57
C GLU A 196 12.91 -0.13 -18.50
N LYS A 197 11.76 0.37 -18.08
CA LYS A 197 10.90 1.26 -18.88
C LYS A 197 11.54 2.60 -19.17
N GLU A 198 12.17 3.21 -18.17
CA GLU A 198 12.82 4.53 -18.28
C GLU A 198 14.31 4.43 -18.62
N LYS A 199 14.85 3.20 -18.80
CA LYS A 199 16.25 2.92 -19.08
C LYS A 199 17.22 3.51 -18.07
N LEU A 200 16.83 3.50 -16.78
CA LEU A 200 17.64 4.02 -15.69
C LEU A 200 18.74 3.02 -15.31
N LYS A 201 19.90 3.54 -15.00
CA LYS A 201 21.00 2.76 -14.42
C LYS A 201 20.94 2.87 -12.90
N LYS A 202 21.35 1.80 -12.23
CA LYS A 202 21.38 1.76 -10.76
C LYS A 202 22.13 2.97 -10.17
N GLU A 203 23.27 3.32 -10.77
CA GLU A 203 24.18 4.38 -10.33
C GLU A 203 23.55 5.79 -10.38
N GLU A 204 22.44 5.94 -11.10
CA GLU A 204 21.73 7.20 -11.27
C GLU A 204 20.53 7.35 -10.31
N THR A 205 20.36 6.40 -9.38
CA THR A 205 19.13 6.29 -8.59
C THR A 205 19.35 6.34 -7.09
N ALA A 206 18.45 7.03 -6.40
CA ALA A 206 18.35 7.07 -4.95
C ALA A 206 16.94 6.66 -4.49
N ALA A 207 16.82 6.12 -3.30
CA ALA A 207 15.53 5.82 -2.68
C ALA A 207 15.53 6.22 -1.22
N PHE A 208 14.44 6.84 -0.80
CA PHE A 208 14.17 7.24 0.58
C PHE A 208 13.14 6.29 1.21
N GLY A 209 13.36 5.86 2.44
CA GLY A 209 12.44 4.98 3.14
C GLY A 209 12.75 4.85 4.62
N ASP A 210 11.84 4.22 5.36
CA ASP A 210 11.94 4.05 6.82
C ASP A 210 11.45 2.68 7.30
N GLY A 211 10.74 1.92 6.46
CA GLY A 211 10.09 0.66 6.82
C GLY A 211 10.76 -0.59 6.28
N HIS A 212 10.45 -1.75 6.88
CA HIS A 212 10.93 -3.04 6.40
C HIS A 212 10.50 -3.36 4.96
N ASN A 213 9.35 -2.83 4.51
CA ASN A 213 8.88 -2.96 3.14
C ASN A 213 9.70 -2.12 2.13
N ASP A 214 10.62 -1.26 2.61
CA ASP A 214 11.56 -0.49 1.78
C ASP A 214 12.88 -1.24 1.54
N LEU A 215 13.24 -2.21 2.37
CA LEU A 215 14.48 -2.98 2.22
C LEU A 215 14.67 -3.58 0.81
N PRO A 216 13.63 -4.19 0.19
CA PRO A 216 13.76 -4.66 -1.19
C PRO A 216 14.00 -3.54 -2.21
N MET A 217 13.54 -2.31 -1.92
CA MET A 217 13.78 -1.13 -2.75
C MET A 217 15.22 -0.65 -2.61
N PHE A 218 15.75 -0.59 -1.37
CA PHE A 218 17.13 -0.16 -1.12
C PHE A 218 18.16 -1.03 -1.85
N GLY A 219 17.92 -2.33 -1.97
CA GLY A 219 18.77 -3.22 -2.76
C GLY A 219 18.83 -2.92 -4.27
N ARG A 220 17.89 -2.13 -4.81
CA ARG A 220 17.80 -1.81 -6.24
C ARG A 220 18.49 -0.51 -6.63
N VAL A 221 18.71 0.41 -5.71
CA VAL A 221 19.29 1.73 -5.96
C VAL A 221 20.77 1.80 -5.57
N ALA A 222 21.50 2.79 -6.08
CA ALA A 222 22.87 3.04 -5.67
C ALA A 222 22.93 3.79 -4.34
N TYR A 223 21.94 4.66 -4.10
CA TYR A 223 21.93 5.54 -2.93
C TYR A 223 20.67 5.27 -2.10
N PRO A 224 20.69 4.25 -1.20
CA PRO A 224 19.64 4.09 -0.19
C PRO A 224 19.78 5.18 0.87
N ILE A 225 18.69 5.88 1.16
CA ILE A 225 18.65 6.97 2.14
C ILE A 225 17.61 6.57 3.18
N VAL A 226 18.08 6.13 4.34
CA VAL A 226 17.23 5.70 5.44
C VAL A 226 16.88 6.89 6.33
N MET A 227 15.60 7.03 6.64
CA MET A 227 15.11 8.12 7.48
C MET A 227 15.52 7.93 8.94
N GLU A 228 15.68 9.02 9.69
CA GLU A 228 16.09 8.98 11.09
C GLU A 228 15.14 8.22 12.02
N ASN A 229 13.85 8.25 11.71
CA ASN A 229 12.80 7.53 12.44
C ASN A 229 12.77 6.01 12.17
N ALA A 230 13.57 5.49 11.26
CA ALA A 230 13.67 4.05 11.00
C ALA A 230 14.29 3.31 12.19
N SER A 231 13.96 2.03 12.31
CA SER A 231 14.57 1.14 13.31
C SER A 231 16.06 0.87 13.00
N ASP A 232 16.83 0.49 14.02
CA ASP A 232 18.29 0.32 13.89
C ASP A 232 18.68 -0.77 12.88
N ASP A 233 17.87 -1.81 12.73
CA ASP A 233 18.10 -2.88 11.75
C ASP A 233 17.91 -2.38 10.30
N ILE A 234 16.99 -1.41 10.07
CA ILE A 234 16.84 -0.77 8.77
C ILE A 234 17.99 0.22 8.52
N LYS A 235 18.38 1.00 9.53
CA LYS A 235 19.53 1.93 9.43
C LYS A 235 20.85 1.23 9.10
N ALA A 236 21.00 -0.02 9.53
CA ALA A 236 22.21 -0.80 9.25
C ALA A 236 22.38 -1.21 7.77
N VAL A 237 21.37 -0.96 6.92
CA VAL A 237 21.37 -1.31 5.49
C VAL A 237 21.83 -0.14 4.59
N ALA A 238 21.88 1.09 5.12
CA ALA A 238 22.25 2.31 4.38
C ALA A 238 23.74 2.51 4.28
#